data_fa61dc56ab68c853a1b3fd7af2f97565
#
_entry.id   fa61dc56ab68c853a1b3fd7af2f97565
#
_cell.length_a   1.000
_cell.length_b   1.000
_cell.length_c   1.000
_cell.angle_alpha   90.00
_cell.angle_beta   90.00
_cell.angle_gamma   90.00
#
_symmetry.space_group_name_H-M   'P 1'
#
loop_
_entity.id
_entity.type
_entity.pdbx_description
1 polymer ?
#
loop_
_entity_poly.entity_id
_entity_poly.type
_entity_poly.pdbx_seq_one_letter_code
_entity_poly.pdbx_strand_id
1 'polypeptide(L)'
;VPFNIASYSLLTHMFAQQAGLEVGDFIWTGGDCHIYSNHTEQVTEQLSREPYPFPRLELAKAPSMFEYSFDDISMTDYQHHPTIKAPVAV
;
A
#
# COMPACT_ATOMS: atom_id res chain seq x y z
N VAL A 1 0.29 3.81 -8.63
CA VAL A 1 -0.70 2.74 -8.39
C VAL A 1 -0.50 2.03 -7.05
N PRO A 2 0.67 1.49 -6.71
CA PRO A 2 0.82 0.77 -5.44
C PRO A 2 0.61 1.67 -4.21
N PHE A 3 0.97 2.93 -4.28
CA PHE A 3 0.73 3.87 -3.18
C PHE A 3 -0.76 4.05 -2.89
N ASN A 4 -1.57 4.19 -3.94
CA ASN A 4 -3.03 4.32 -3.78
C ASN A 4 -3.66 3.05 -3.21
N ILE A 5 -3.19 1.88 -3.65
CA ILE A 5 -3.64 0.59 -3.11
C ILE A 5 -3.33 0.53 -1.61
N ALA A 6 -2.11 0.86 -1.21
CA ALA A 6 -1.70 0.87 0.20
C ALA A 6 -2.52 1.85 1.03
N SER A 7 -2.77 3.04 0.50
CA SER A 7 -3.55 4.09 1.17
C SER A 7 -4.98 3.66 1.45
N TYR A 8 -5.67 3.11 0.46
CA TYR A 8 -7.05 2.64 0.65
C TYR A 8 -7.12 1.36 1.49
N SER A 9 -6.11 0.50 1.42
CA SER A 9 -6.00 -0.64 2.32
C SER A 9 -5.88 -0.20 3.78
N LEU A 10 -5.03 0.80 4.05
CA LEU A 10 -4.92 1.39 5.38
C LEU A 10 -6.27 1.97 5.84
N LEU A 11 -6.94 2.69 4.97
CA LEU A 11 -8.26 3.27 5.27
C LEU A 11 -9.27 2.18 5.64
N THR A 12 -9.24 1.03 4.97
CA THR A 12 -10.08 -0.12 5.29
C THR A 12 -9.82 -0.61 6.71
N HIS A 13 -8.56 -0.70 7.13
CA HIS A 13 -8.21 -1.06 8.51
C HIS A 13 -8.73 -0.04 9.53
N MET A 14 -8.62 1.24 9.22
CA MET A 14 -9.10 2.30 10.11
C MET A 14 -10.61 2.24 10.30
N PHE A 15 -11.36 2.07 9.22
CA PHE A 15 -12.82 1.92 9.30
C PHE A 15 -13.23 0.66 10.04
N ALA A 16 -12.57 -0.46 9.80
CA ALA A 16 -12.85 -1.71 10.50
C ALA A 16 -12.61 -1.56 12.00
N GLN A 17 -11.50 -0.94 12.40
CA GLN A 17 -11.21 -0.71 13.83
C GLN A 17 -12.28 0.17 14.48
N GLN A 18 -12.69 1.25 13.83
CA GLN A 18 -13.73 2.14 14.36
C GLN A 18 -15.10 1.47 14.46
N ALA A 19 -15.41 0.57 13.53
CA ALA A 19 -16.68 -0.16 13.53
C ALA A 19 -16.68 -1.40 14.44
N GLY A 20 -15.55 -1.76 15.03
CA GLY A 20 -15.41 -2.98 15.82
C GLY A 20 -15.47 -4.25 14.98
N LEU A 21 -15.03 -4.17 13.73
CA LEU A 21 -15.03 -5.27 12.77
C LEU A 21 -13.61 -5.69 12.43
N GLU A 22 -13.48 -6.90 11.94
CA GLU A 22 -12.23 -7.37 11.32
C GLU A 22 -12.22 -6.98 9.84
N VAL A 23 -11.01 -6.82 9.28
CA VAL A 23 -10.87 -6.56 7.85
C VAL A 23 -11.12 -7.83 7.05
N GLY A 24 -11.81 -7.68 5.92
CA GLY A 24 -11.94 -8.71 4.91
C GLY A 24 -10.96 -8.48 3.76
N ASP A 25 -11.27 -9.03 2.61
CA ASP A 25 -10.46 -8.85 1.42
C ASP A 25 -10.54 -7.42 0.90
N PHE A 26 -9.38 -6.90 0.51
CA PHE A 26 -9.29 -5.65 -0.24
C PHE A 26 -9.14 -5.98 -1.72
N ILE A 27 -10.17 -5.70 -2.51
CA ILE A 27 -10.20 -6.01 -3.95
C ILE A 27 -9.96 -4.76 -4.75
N TRP A 28 -8.84 -4.73 -5.48
CA TRP A 28 -8.51 -3.62 -6.36
C TRP A 28 -8.77 -4.00 -7.81
N THR A 29 -9.46 -3.13 -8.53
CA THR A 29 -9.74 -3.32 -9.95
C THR A 29 -9.24 -2.12 -10.73
N GLY A 30 -8.35 -2.36 -11.66
CA GLY A 30 -7.89 -1.34 -12.60
C GLY A 30 -8.73 -1.37 -13.86
N GLY A 31 -9.34 -0.24 -14.22
CA GLY A 31 -10.14 -0.12 -15.42
C GLY A 31 -9.29 0.01 -16.67
N ASP A 32 -8.55 1.09 -16.75
CA ASP A 32 -7.66 1.39 -17.88
C ASP A 32 -6.21 1.25 -17.39
N CYS A 33 -5.63 0.07 -17.63
CA CYS A 33 -4.30 -0.28 -17.15
C CYS A 33 -3.31 -0.39 -18.30
N HIS A 34 -2.18 0.30 -18.18
CA HIS A 34 -1.09 0.18 -19.14
C HIS A 34 0.25 0.51 -18.51
N ILE A 35 1.31 0.06 -19.19
CA ILE A 35 2.68 0.37 -18.85
C ILE A 35 3.16 1.46 -19.80
N TYR A 36 3.70 2.54 -19.26
CA TYR A 36 4.26 3.60 -20.09
C TYR A 36 5.48 3.09 -20.88
N SER A 37 5.62 3.54 -22.11
CA SER A 37 6.69 3.08 -23.01
C SER A 37 8.11 3.37 -22.48
N ASN A 38 8.27 4.39 -21.66
CA ASN A 38 9.53 4.75 -21.02
C ASN A 38 9.74 4.11 -19.65
N HIS A 39 8.94 3.10 -19.27
CA HIS A 39 9.03 2.40 -18.00
C HIS A 39 9.28 0.89 -18.15
N THR A 40 9.60 0.41 -19.36
CA THR A 40 9.78 -1.03 -19.62
C THR A 40 10.98 -1.63 -18.87
N GLU A 41 12.08 -0.90 -18.76
CA GLU A 41 13.25 -1.35 -18.01
C GLU A 41 12.95 -1.47 -16.52
N GLN A 42 12.22 -0.52 -15.96
CA GLN A 42 11.80 -0.52 -14.56
C GLN A 42 10.89 -1.70 -14.25
N VAL A 43 9.96 -2.00 -15.14
CA VAL A 43 9.08 -3.17 -14.99
C VAL A 43 9.88 -4.46 -15.03
N THR A 44 10.83 -4.58 -15.95
CA THR A 44 11.71 -5.77 -16.05
C THR A 44 12.49 -5.97 -14.75
N GLU A 45 13.07 -4.90 -14.21
CA GLU A 45 13.80 -4.96 -12.95
C GLU A 45 12.88 -5.38 -11.78
N GLN A 46 11.69 -4.81 -11.69
CA GLN A 46 10.73 -5.16 -10.65
C GLN A 46 10.31 -6.63 -10.73
N LEU A 47 10.05 -7.13 -11.91
CA LEU A 47 9.65 -8.53 -12.12
C LEU A 47 10.77 -9.53 -11.83
N SER A 48 12.03 -9.09 -11.83
CA SER A 48 13.18 -9.93 -11.49
C SER A 48 13.35 -10.14 -9.97
N ARG A 49 12.65 -9.35 -9.16
CA ARG A 49 12.81 -9.36 -7.70
C ARG A 49 11.86 -10.36 -7.06
N GLU A 50 12.40 -11.07 -6.04
CA GLU A 50 11.58 -11.95 -5.21
C GLU A 50 10.87 -11.12 -4.13
N PRO A 51 9.55 -11.28 -3.95
CA PRO A 51 8.85 -10.55 -2.89
C PRO A 51 9.32 -11.01 -1.50
N TYR A 52 9.33 -10.07 -0.57
CA TYR A 52 9.54 -10.37 0.85
C TYR A 52 8.23 -10.78 1.51
N PRO A 53 8.28 -11.37 2.73
CA PRO A 53 7.08 -11.61 3.52
C PRO A 53 6.29 -10.32 3.73
N PHE A 54 4.97 -10.45 3.83
CA PHE A 54 4.13 -9.28 4.03
C PHE A 54 4.38 -8.64 5.39
N PRO A 55 4.49 -7.30 5.44
CA PRO A 55 4.57 -6.60 6.71
C PRO A 55 3.23 -6.65 7.44
N ARG A 56 3.27 -6.31 8.73
CA ARG A 56 2.06 -6.20 9.54
C ARG A 56 1.80 -4.73 9.85
N LEU A 57 0.54 -4.34 9.73
CA LEU A 57 0.09 -3.03 10.16
C LEU A 57 -0.24 -3.07 11.65
N GLU A 58 0.27 -2.10 12.39
CA GLU A 58 -0.13 -1.84 13.77
C GLU A 58 -0.84 -0.50 13.82
N LEU A 59 -2.08 -0.53 14.24
CA LEU A 59 -2.95 0.65 14.30
C LEU A 59 -3.42 0.85 15.73
N ALA A 60 -2.92 1.89 16.40
CA ALA A 60 -3.35 2.26 17.73
C ALA A 60 -4.81 2.72 17.69
N LYS A 61 -5.53 2.48 18.80
CA LYS A 61 -6.93 2.90 18.88
C LYS A 61 -7.03 4.42 18.95
N ALA A 62 -8.04 4.97 18.29
CA ALA A 62 -8.38 6.37 18.31
C ALA A 62 -9.86 6.55 18.64
N PRO A 63 -10.25 7.69 19.25
CA PRO A 63 -11.65 7.92 19.66
C PRO A 63 -12.61 8.03 18.47
N SER A 64 -12.13 8.48 17.32
CA SER A 64 -12.94 8.59 16.11
C SER A 64 -12.05 8.47 14.87
N MET A 65 -12.70 8.31 13.71
CA MET A 65 -12.04 8.24 12.41
C MET A 65 -11.19 9.49 12.10
N PHE A 66 -11.52 10.63 12.69
CA PHE A 66 -10.85 11.92 12.45
C PHE A 66 -9.72 12.22 13.44
N GLU A 67 -9.48 11.34 14.38
CA GLU A 67 -8.53 11.56 15.48
C GLU A 67 -7.31 10.65 15.43
N TYR A 68 -7.11 9.93 14.31
CA TYR A 68 -5.84 9.22 14.07
C TYR A 68 -4.72 10.21 13.79
N SER A 69 -3.57 9.98 14.41
CA SER A 69 -2.34 10.69 14.09
C SER A 69 -1.37 9.77 13.36
N PHE A 70 -0.34 10.35 12.77
CA PHE A 70 0.71 9.58 12.11
C PHE A 70 1.36 8.55 13.04
N ASP A 71 1.54 8.90 14.32
CA ASP A 71 2.17 8.03 15.31
C ASP A 71 1.31 6.82 15.70
N ASP A 72 0.01 6.86 15.40
CA ASP A 72 -0.88 5.72 15.64
C ASP A 72 -0.72 4.61 14.60
N ILE A 73 -0.02 4.90 13.51
CA ILE A 73 0.12 4.02 12.35
C ILE A 73 1.56 3.58 12.25
N SER A 74 1.81 2.28 12.34
CA SER A 74 3.15 1.73 12.16
C SER A 74 3.09 0.40 11.42
N MET A 75 4.19 0.05 10.80
CA MET A 75 4.35 -1.23 10.13
C MET A 75 5.53 -1.97 10.75
N THR A 76 5.33 -3.26 11.02
CA THR A 76 6.39 -4.14 11.54
C THR A 76 6.79 -5.15 10.46
N ASP A 77 8.04 -5.58 10.52
CA ASP A 77 8.60 -6.56 9.59
C ASP A 77 8.52 -6.13 8.13
N TYR A 78 8.62 -4.82 7.87
CA TYR A 78 8.61 -4.30 6.52
C TYR A 78 9.99 -4.36 5.90
N GLN A 79 10.18 -5.32 5.01
CA GLN A 79 11.39 -5.47 4.19
C GLN A 79 11.03 -5.09 2.74
N HIS A 80 11.90 -4.36 2.10
CA HIS A 80 11.68 -3.93 0.72
C HIS A 80 12.98 -3.83 -0.05
N HIS A 81 12.89 -3.94 -1.35
CA HIS A 81 14.01 -3.70 -2.25
C HIS A 81 14.27 -2.19 -2.41
N PRO A 82 15.45 -1.80 -2.92
CA PRO A 82 15.73 -0.40 -3.20
C PRO A 82 14.75 0.21 -4.20
N THR A 83 14.60 1.52 -4.12
CA THR A 83 13.76 2.28 -5.04
C THR A 83 14.19 2.11 -6.48
N ILE A 84 13.23 1.93 -7.38
CA ILE A 84 13.42 1.97 -8.82
C ILE A 84 12.97 3.34 -9.31
N LYS A 85 13.90 4.14 -9.81
CA LYS A 85 13.58 5.46 -10.35
C LYS A 85 13.04 5.33 -11.76
N ALA A 86 11.98 6.08 -12.06
CA ALA A 86 11.39 6.14 -13.38
C ALA A 86 11.07 7.61 -13.74
N PRO A 87 11.32 8.02 -14.98
CA PRO A 87 10.94 9.37 -15.40
C PRO A 87 9.41 9.50 -15.46
N VAL A 88 8.93 10.71 -15.24
CA VAL A 88 7.52 11.00 -15.41
C VAL A 88 7.18 10.88 -16.90
N ALA A 89 6.12 10.14 -17.21
CA ALA A 89 5.61 10.05 -18.58
C ALA A 89 4.85 11.32 -18.95
N VAL A 90 5.19 11.89 -20.10
CA VAL A 90 4.56 13.10 -20.63
C VAL A 90 3.99 12.84 -22.01
#